data_0f4a1c9cf1ea6d1e1747ce1f42c7c389
#
_entry.id   0f4a1c9cf1ea6d1e1747ce1f42c7c389
#
_cell.length_a   1.000
_cell.length_b   1.000
_cell.length_c   1.000
_cell.angle_alpha   90.00
_cell.angle_beta   90.00
_cell.angle_gamma   90.00
#
_symmetry.space_group_name_H-M   'P 1'
#
loop_
_entity.id
_entity.type
_entity.pdbx_description
1 polymer ?
#
loop_
_entity_poly.entity_id
_entity_poly.type
_entity_poly.pdbx_seq_one_letter_code
_entity_poly.pdbx_strand_id
1 'polypeptide(L)'
;KLTADVFGRGQADVPEPGPGQVLIRAVWFSPDPMNHAWVRGIPGKFDPIPVGSPMRGGVAGRIVASNHPDWQVGDGVTGFLEWQDYTLSDGTDCLGVPLQRVPAGVPLESGLATLGMTGLCAWLGMTDIGKPKPGDTVLVSGASGAIGSIAGQSARLAGARVIGIARGPAKCDLV
;
A
#
# COMPACT_ATOMS: atom_id res chain seq x y z
N LYS A 1 -1.85 -13.71 -18.75
CA LYS A 1 -1.30 -13.89 -17.39
C LYS A 1 0.04 -13.16 -17.35
N LEU A 2 0.29 -12.30 -16.36
CA LEU A 2 1.61 -11.72 -16.14
C LEU A 2 2.50 -12.78 -15.49
N THR A 3 3.71 -12.90 -15.98
CA THR A 3 4.75 -13.81 -15.50
C THR A 3 5.99 -12.98 -15.13
N ALA A 4 6.93 -13.55 -14.40
CA ALA A 4 8.09 -12.81 -13.89
C ALA A 4 9.02 -12.27 -15.00
N ASP A 5 8.96 -12.88 -16.18
CA ASP A 5 9.76 -12.51 -17.35
C ASP A 5 9.37 -11.16 -18.00
N VAL A 6 8.20 -10.58 -17.62
CA VAL A 6 7.85 -9.24 -18.06
C VAL A 6 8.55 -8.14 -17.25
N PHE A 7 9.26 -8.50 -16.18
CA PHE A 7 9.99 -7.58 -15.32
C PHE A 7 11.50 -7.76 -15.52
N GLY A 8 12.20 -6.67 -15.77
CA GLY A 8 13.66 -6.60 -15.77
C GLY A 8 14.20 -5.89 -14.52
N ARG A 9 15.49 -6.01 -14.29
CA ARG A 9 16.21 -5.20 -13.30
C ARG A 9 17.06 -4.18 -14.02
N GLY A 10 16.95 -2.92 -13.62
CA GLY A 10 17.81 -1.83 -14.06
C GLY A 10 18.70 -1.34 -12.92
N GLN A 11 19.74 -0.60 -13.28
CA GLN A 11 20.58 0.15 -12.34
C GLN A 11 20.62 1.61 -12.79
N ALA A 12 20.58 2.52 -11.83
CA ALA A 12 20.75 3.95 -12.02
C ALA A 12 21.52 4.53 -10.83
N ASP A 13 22.14 5.67 -11.05
CA ASP A 13 22.79 6.40 -9.96
C ASP A 13 21.74 6.88 -8.95
N VAL A 14 22.12 6.93 -7.68
CA VAL A 14 21.25 7.49 -6.64
C VAL A 14 21.16 8.99 -6.84
N PRO A 15 19.96 9.56 -7.08
CA PRO A 15 19.81 10.98 -7.34
C PRO A 15 19.96 11.79 -6.04
N GLU A 16 20.31 13.06 -6.17
CA GLU A 16 20.30 14.04 -5.08
C GLU A 16 19.00 14.85 -5.09
N PRO A 17 18.37 15.13 -3.93
CA PRO A 17 17.18 15.95 -3.89
C PRO A 17 17.49 17.42 -4.18
N GLY A 18 16.77 17.99 -5.15
CA GLY A 18 16.76 19.43 -5.41
C GLY A 18 15.94 20.21 -4.37
N PRO A 19 15.82 21.54 -4.53
CA PRO A 19 14.98 22.37 -3.66
C PRO A 19 13.53 21.86 -3.60
N GLY A 20 12.96 21.73 -2.39
CA GLY A 20 11.60 21.24 -2.18
C GLY A 20 11.43 19.72 -2.39
N GLN A 21 12.51 18.97 -2.51
CA GLN A 21 12.46 17.53 -2.72
C GLN A 21 13.01 16.72 -1.53
N VAL A 22 12.59 15.48 -1.46
CA VAL A 22 13.12 14.46 -0.56
C VAL A 22 13.63 13.26 -1.34
N LEU A 23 14.63 12.59 -0.80
CA LEU A 23 15.08 11.27 -1.26
C LEU A 23 14.55 10.21 -0.30
N ILE A 24 13.76 9.29 -0.82
CA ILE A 24 13.15 8.21 -0.08
C ILE A 24 13.90 6.92 -0.39
N ARG A 25 14.38 6.23 0.64
CA ARG A 25 14.86 4.86 0.53
C ARG A 25 13.71 3.90 0.77
N ALA A 26 13.34 3.12 -0.22
CA ALA A 26 12.31 2.09 -0.10
C ALA A 26 12.74 0.97 0.87
N VAL A 27 11.80 0.50 1.67
CA VAL A 27 11.98 -0.62 2.61
C VAL A 27 11.00 -1.74 2.27
N TRP A 28 9.76 -1.38 1.95
CA TRP A 28 8.70 -2.32 1.63
C TRP A 28 7.98 -1.93 0.35
N PHE A 29 7.62 -2.93 -0.44
CA PHE A 29 6.76 -2.82 -1.60
C PHE A 29 5.50 -3.64 -1.39
N SER A 30 4.35 -3.12 -1.81
CA SER A 30 3.08 -3.84 -1.78
C SER A 30 2.73 -4.36 -3.18
N PRO A 31 2.80 -5.69 -3.41
CA PRO A 31 2.27 -6.26 -4.64
C PRO A 31 0.75 -6.38 -4.53
N ASP A 32 0.07 -5.53 -5.27
CA ASP A 32 -1.39 -5.41 -5.28
C ASP A 32 -2.00 -5.83 -6.62
N PRO A 33 -3.29 -6.22 -6.68
CA PRO A 33 -3.98 -6.45 -7.95
C PRO A 33 -3.92 -5.25 -8.90
N MET A 34 -3.80 -4.02 -8.38
CA MET A 34 -3.62 -2.80 -9.15
C MET A 34 -2.34 -2.82 -9.99
N ASN A 35 -1.28 -3.50 -9.55
CA ASN A 35 -0.06 -3.65 -10.32
C ASN A 35 -0.31 -4.30 -11.69
N HIS A 36 -1.24 -5.25 -11.75
CA HIS A 36 -1.65 -5.86 -13.01
C HIS A 36 -2.33 -4.84 -13.95
N ALA A 37 -3.12 -3.93 -13.38
CA ALA A 37 -3.74 -2.85 -14.14
C ALA A 37 -2.71 -1.81 -14.61
N TRP A 38 -1.71 -1.48 -13.80
CA TRP A 38 -0.62 -0.58 -14.19
C TRP A 38 0.18 -1.11 -15.39
N VAL A 39 0.43 -2.42 -15.45
CA VAL A 39 1.17 -3.02 -16.57
C VAL A 39 0.33 -3.07 -17.86
N ARG A 40 -0.99 -3.27 -17.75
CA ARG A 40 -1.87 -3.43 -18.93
C ARG A 40 -2.56 -2.15 -19.37
N GLY A 41 -2.61 -1.15 -18.52
CA GLY A 41 -3.52 -0.04 -18.67
C GLY A 41 -4.98 -0.43 -18.41
N ILE A 42 -5.84 0.56 -18.29
CA ILE A 42 -7.31 0.40 -18.28
C ILE A 42 -7.87 1.38 -19.31
N PRO A 43 -8.47 0.90 -20.41
CA PRO A 43 -9.02 1.76 -21.45
C PRO A 43 -9.94 2.84 -20.86
N GLY A 44 -9.70 4.10 -21.23
CA GLY A 44 -10.48 5.25 -20.77
C GLY A 44 -10.18 5.70 -19.33
N LYS A 45 -9.24 5.07 -18.64
CA LYS A 45 -8.82 5.47 -17.28
C LYS A 45 -7.36 5.86 -17.19
N PHE A 46 -6.47 5.00 -17.60
CA PHE A 46 -5.03 5.29 -17.64
C PHE A 46 -4.29 4.34 -18.60
N ASP A 47 -3.22 4.85 -19.16
CA ASP A 47 -2.32 4.11 -20.04
C ASP A 47 -1.43 3.13 -19.26
N PRO A 48 -0.97 2.05 -19.91
CA PRO A 48 0.01 1.16 -19.31
C PRO A 48 1.30 1.90 -18.98
N ILE A 49 2.02 1.44 -17.96
CA ILE A 49 3.36 1.92 -17.68
C ILE A 49 4.24 1.65 -18.91
N PRO A 50 4.99 2.66 -19.43
CA PRO A 50 5.86 2.46 -20.57
C PRO A 50 6.90 1.36 -20.33
N VAL A 51 7.17 0.56 -21.35
CA VAL A 51 8.22 -0.45 -21.28
C VAL A 51 9.58 0.22 -21.05
N GLY A 52 10.35 -0.32 -20.10
CA GLY A 52 11.63 0.26 -19.68
C GLY A 52 11.54 1.27 -18.53
N SER A 53 10.33 1.67 -18.13
CA SER A 53 10.12 2.51 -16.94
C SER A 53 10.03 1.65 -15.67
N PRO A 54 10.41 2.21 -14.51
CA PRO A 54 10.23 1.53 -13.24
C PRO A 54 8.75 1.16 -13.00
N MET A 55 8.53 -0.01 -12.42
CA MET A 55 7.21 -0.39 -11.92
C MET A 55 6.82 0.54 -10.78
N ARG A 56 5.54 0.78 -10.57
CA ARG A 56 5.01 1.60 -9.49
C ARG A 56 3.94 0.87 -8.69
N GLY A 57 3.78 1.26 -7.44
CA GLY A 57 2.80 0.68 -6.53
C GLY A 57 2.96 1.24 -5.12
N GLY A 58 2.31 0.62 -4.16
CA GLY A 58 2.47 1.00 -2.76
C GLY A 58 3.92 0.77 -2.29
N VAL A 59 4.53 1.81 -1.74
CA VAL A 59 5.89 1.79 -1.18
C VAL A 59 5.84 2.40 0.21
N ALA A 60 6.51 1.75 1.16
CA ALA A 60 6.84 2.34 2.43
C ALA A 60 8.35 2.46 2.56
N GLY A 61 8.82 3.64 2.94
CA GLY A 61 10.23 3.97 2.97
C GLY A 61 10.61 4.95 4.07
N ARG A 62 11.87 5.32 4.10
CA ARG A 62 12.39 6.36 4.98
C ARG A 62 13.04 7.45 4.17
N ILE A 63 12.83 8.68 4.59
CA ILE A 63 13.54 9.82 4.04
C ILE A 63 14.99 9.76 4.47
N VAL A 64 15.91 9.75 3.51
CA VAL A 64 17.37 9.68 3.74
C VAL A 64 18.08 10.98 3.42
N ALA A 65 17.46 11.87 2.62
CA ALA A 65 17.89 13.24 2.41
C ALA A 65 16.65 14.11 2.16
N SER A 66 16.70 15.37 2.61
CA SER A 66 15.57 16.30 2.45
C SER A 66 16.02 17.73 2.26
N ASN A 67 15.45 18.38 1.23
CA ASN A 67 15.42 19.81 1.01
C ASN A 67 13.97 20.33 1.03
N HIS A 68 13.03 19.57 1.61
CA HIS A 68 11.61 19.88 1.71
C HIS A 68 11.28 20.44 3.09
N PRO A 69 10.47 21.50 3.21
CA PRO A 69 10.20 22.15 4.51
C PRO A 69 9.47 21.25 5.52
N ASP A 70 8.59 20.38 5.04
CA ASP A 70 7.70 19.58 5.92
C ASP A 70 8.24 18.18 6.22
N TRP A 71 9.33 17.75 5.59
CA TRP A 71 9.86 16.41 5.71
C TRP A 71 11.30 16.41 6.22
N GLN A 72 11.61 15.51 7.15
CA GLN A 72 12.93 15.37 7.77
C GLN A 72 13.55 14.00 7.50
N VAL A 73 14.88 13.95 7.51
CA VAL A 73 15.62 12.68 7.45
C VAL A 73 15.22 11.80 8.63
N GLY A 74 14.90 10.54 8.33
CA GLY A 74 14.40 9.56 9.29
C GLY A 74 12.89 9.39 9.31
N ASP A 75 12.12 10.34 8.75
CA ASP A 75 10.67 10.21 8.66
C ASP A 75 10.28 8.93 7.90
N GLY A 76 9.32 8.19 8.46
CA GLY A 76 8.64 7.11 7.77
C GLY A 76 7.58 7.67 6.83
N VAL A 77 7.57 7.17 5.60
CA VAL A 77 6.69 7.68 4.54
C VAL A 77 6.09 6.54 3.73
N THR A 78 4.87 6.73 3.25
CA THR A 78 4.20 5.81 2.32
C THR A 78 3.46 6.59 1.24
N GLY A 79 3.35 5.98 0.05
CA GLY A 79 2.66 6.50 -1.12
C GLY A 79 2.74 5.52 -2.29
N PHE A 80 2.11 5.86 -3.40
CA PHE A 80 2.32 5.18 -4.67
C PHE A 80 3.59 5.71 -5.32
N LEU A 81 4.69 4.97 -5.19
CA LEU A 81 6.00 5.36 -5.70
C LEU A 81 6.52 4.33 -6.70
N GLU A 82 7.61 4.66 -7.34
CA GLU A 82 8.31 3.72 -8.21
C GLU A 82 9.01 2.64 -7.39
N TRP A 83 9.03 1.42 -7.92
CA TRP A 83 9.71 0.28 -7.30
C TRP A 83 11.21 0.36 -7.59
N GLN A 84 11.87 1.21 -6.83
CA GLN A 84 13.30 1.49 -6.84
C GLN A 84 13.82 1.53 -5.41
N ASP A 85 15.11 1.29 -5.23
CA ASP A 85 15.73 1.42 -3.91
C ASP A 85 15.67 2.85 -3.39
N TYR A 86 15.75 3.84 -4.31
CA TYR A 86 15.70 5.27 -4.00
C TYR A 86 14.78 6.00 -4.98
N THR A 87 13.92 6.85 -4.46
CA THR A 87 12.97 7.65 -5.26
C THR A 87 12.97 9.09 -4.78
N LEU A 88 13.04 10.05 -5.72
CA LEU A 88 12.79 11.47 -5.42
C LEU A 88 11.29 11.74 -5.37
N SER A 89 10.89 12.64 -4.47
CA SER A 89 9.54 13.17 -4.39
C SER A 89 9.56 14.64 -3.95
N ASP A 90 8.61 15.39 -4.43
CA ASP A 90 8.30 16.76 -4.01
C ASP A 90 7.30 16.83 -2.86
N GLY A 91 7.13 15.72 -2.13
CA GLY A 91 6.11 15.57 -1.09
C GLY A 91 4.82 14.94 -1.60
N THR A 92 4.73 14.63 -2.90
CA THR A 92 3.61 13.91 -3.51
C THR A 92 4.06 12.56 -4.07
N ASP A 93 3.12 11.66 -4.26
CA ASP A 93 3.34 10.37 -4.92
C ASP A 93 3.16 10.45 -6.44
N CYS A 94 3.38 9.35 -7.17
CA CYS A 94 3.27 9.32 -8.62
C CYS A 94 1.84 9.55 -9.17
N LEU A 95 0.85 9.69 -8.30
CA LEU A 95 -0.53 10.06 -8.65
C LEU A 95 -0.85 11.51 -8.28
N GLY A 96 0.14 12.26 -7.76
CA GLY A 96 -0.05 13.63 -7.27
C GLY A 96 -0.76 13.73 -5.92
N VAL A 97 -0.83 12.61 -5.18
CA VAL A 97 -1.40 12.59 -3.83
C VAL A 97 -0.29 12.87 -2.82
N PRO A 98 -0.55 13.71 -1.78
CA PRO A 98 0.44 13.95 -0.73
C PRO A 98 0.92 12.65 -0.09
N LEU A 99 2.23 12.54 0.09
CA LEU A 99 2.83 11.42 0.83
C LEU A 99 2.26 11.35 2.24
N GLN A 100 2.05 10.13 2.73
CA GLN A 100 1.53 9.93 4.08
C GLN A 100 2.68 9.63 5.05
N ARG A 101 2.68 10.32 6.20
CA ARG A 101 3.64 10.07 7.26
C ARG A 101 3.24 8.84 8.06
N VAL A 102 4.17 7.91 8.24
CA VAL A 102 4.00 6.81 9.19
C VAL A 102 4.40 7.34 10.57
N PRO A 103 3.52 7.28 11.57
CA PRO A 103 3.82 7.81 12.91
C PRO A 103 5.06 7.16 13.54
N ALA A 104 5.82 7.92 14.31
CA ALA A 104 6.97 7.40 15.02
C ALA A 104 6.55 6.26 15.98
N GLY A 105 7.37 5.21 16.04
CA GLY A 105 7.08 4.03 16.86
C GLY A 105 6.10 3.02 16.23
N VAL A 106 5.48 3.35 15.10
CA VAL A 106 4.65 2.42 14.35
C VAL A 106 5.51 1.68 13.33
N PRO A 107 5.37 0.35 13.16
CA PRO A 107 6.05 -0.40 12.11
C PRO A 107 5.77 0.21 10.73
N LEU A 108 6.83 0.37 9.93
CA LEU A 108 6.75 1.09 8.65
C LEU A 108 5.78 0.42 7.67
N GLU A 109 5.74 -0.90 7.66
CA GLU A 109 4.82 -1.71 6.85
C GLU A 109 3.34 -1.47 7.16
N SER A 110 3.02 -0.97 8.35
CA SER A 110 1.65 -0.59 8.71
C SER A 110 1.07 0.49 7.79
N GLY A 111 1.94 1.34 7.23
CA GLY A 111 1.56 2.35 6.24
C GLY A 111 1.05 1.77 4.91
N LEU A 112 1.40 0.53 4.59
CA LEU A 112 0.88 -0.20 3.43
C LEU A 112 -0.30 -1.12 3.78
N ALA A 113 -0.56 -1.34 5.05
CA ALA A 113 -1.59 -2.25 5.55
C ALA A 113 -2.69 -1.48 6.31
N THR A 114 -2.66 -1.54 7.64
CA THR A 114 -3.71 -0.98 8.52
C THR A 114 -3.85 0.53 8.44
N LEU A 115 -2.77 1.25 8.25
CA LEU A 115 -2.77 2.72 8.08
C LEU A 115 -2.79 3.15 6.61
N GLY A 116 -2.75 2.20 5.68
CA GLY A 116 -2.81 2.46 4.25
C GLY A 116 -4.22 2.32 3.67
N MET A 117 -4.30 2.31 2.33
CA MET A 117 -5.55 2.22 1.58
C MET A 117 -6.38 0.98 1.95
N THR A 118 -5.75 -0.17 2.18
CA THR A 118 -6.45 -1.41 2.53
C THR A 118 -7.10 -1.33 3.90
N GLY A 119 -6.41 -0.71 4.87
CA GLY A 119 -6.94 -0.45 6.20
C GLY A 119 -8.08 0.55 6.18
N LEU A 120 -7.92 1.64 5.43
CA LEU A 120 -8.97 2.65 5.24
C LEU A 120 -10.23 2.05 4.63
N CYS A 121 -10.10 1.24 3.56
CA CYS A 121 -11.23 0.57 2.93
C CYS A 121 -11.95 -0.38 3.91
N ALA A 122 -11.20 -1.17 4.67
CA ALA A 122 -11.76 -2.07 5.66
C ALA A 122 -12.48 -1.29 6.78
N TRP A 123 -11.83 -0.23 7.27
CA TRP A 123 -12.38 0.60 8.36
C TRP A 123 -13.67 1.27 7.93
N LEU A 124 -13.70 2.00 6.80
CA LEU A 124 -14.91 2.64 6.28
C LEU A 124 -16.02 1.61 6.00
N GLY A 125 -15.67 0.48 5.39
CA GLY A 125 -16.63 -0.59 5.13
C GLY A 125 -17.28 -1.13 6.41
N MET A 126 -16.53 -1.23 7.48
CA MET A 126 -17.04 -1.77 8.75
C MET A 126 -17.71 -0.71 9.63
N THR A 127 -17.17 0.52 9.69
CA THR A 127 -17.71 1.56 10.60
C THR A 127 -18.86 2.35 10.00
N ASP A 128 -18.78 2.68 8.71
CA ASP A 128 -19.76 3.56 8.08
C ASP A 128 -20.87 2.81 7.36
N ILE A 129 -20.55 1.63 6.80
CA ILE A 129 -21.49 0.85 6.00
C ILE A 129 -22.02 -0.36 6.79
N GLY A 130 -21.13 -1.27 7.19
CA GLY A 130 -21.51 -2.53 7.85
C GLY A 130 -22.05 -2.34 9.26
N LYS A 131 -21.43 -1.47 10.03
CA LYS A 131 -21.81 -1.11 11.42
C LYS A 131 -22.12 -2.32 12.30
N PRO A 132 -21.23 -3.32 12.37
CA PRO A 132 -21.48 -4.50 13.18
C PRO A 132 -21.63 -4.14 14.65
N LYS A 133 -22.51 -4.89 15.33
CA LYS A 133 -22.82 -4.71 16.74
C LYS A 133 -22.53 -6.01 17.51
N PRO A 134 -22.38 -5.96 18.83
CA PRO A 134 -22.28 -7.14 19.64
C PRO A 134 -23.45 -8.10 19.38
N GLY A 135 -23.12 -9.37 19.13
CA GLY A 135 -24.09 -10.41 18.80
C GLY A 135 -24.38 -10.60 17.32
N ASP A 136 -23.97 -9.69 16.44
CA ASP A 136 -24.08 -9.87 15.01
C ASP A 136 -23.16 -10.99 14.50
N THR A 137 -23.49 -11.56 13.35
CA THR A 137 -22.60 -12.46 12.61
C THR A 137 -22.17 -11.79 11.31
N VAL A 138 -20.86 -11.57 11.14
CA VAL A 138 -20.27 -10.95 9.95
C VAL A 138 -19.56 -12.01 9.12
N LEU A 139 -19.98 -12.14 7.87
CA LEU A 139 -19.36 -13.03 6.88
C LEU A 139 -18.38 -12.22 6.02
N VAL A 140 -17.09 -12.60 6.06
CA VAL A 140 -16.02 -11.91 5.32
C VAL A 140 -15.53 -12.79 4.17
N SER A 141 -15.76 -12.37 2.94
CA SER A 141 -15.21 -13.00 1.75
C SER A 141 -13.75 -12.58 1.54
N GLY A 142 -12.88 -13.52 1.14
CA GLY A 142 -11.46 -13.23 0.99
C GLY A 142 -10.79 -12.85 2.32
N ALA A 143 -11.20 -13.47 3.41
CA ALA A 143 -10.83 -13.11 4.78
C ALA A 143 -9.32 -13.16 5.06
N SER A 144 -8.55 -13.99 4.34
CA SER A 144 -7.08 -14.04 4.43
C SER A 144 -6.38 -12.96 3.58
N GLY A 145 -7.12 -12.13 2.84
CA GLY A 145 -6.57 -11.02 2.04
C GLY A 145 -6.36 -9.75 2.85
N ALA A 146 -5.68 -8.75 2.26
CA ALA A 146 -5.30 -7.51 2.94
C ALA A 146 -6.51 -6.77 3.55
N ILE A 147 -7.58 -6.55 2.79
CA ILE A 147 -8.80 -5.88 3.29
C ILE A 147 -9.59 -6.82 4.20
N GLY A 148 -9.78 -8.08 3.78
CA GLY A 148 -10.62 -9.04 4.51
C GLY A 148 -10.11 -9.35 5.92
N SER A 149 -8.80 -9.47 6.09
CA SER A 149 -8.19 -9.73 7.40
C SER A 149 -8.39 -8.55 8.38
N ILE A 150 -8.31 -7.31 7.88
CA ILE A 150 -8.55 -6.12 8.70
C ILE A 150 -10.04 -5.97 9.00
N ALA A 151 -10.92 -6.20 8.01
CA ALA A 151 -12.36 -6.15 8.20
C ALA A 151 -12.84 -7.18 9.25
N GLY A 152 -12.32 -8.41 9.18
CA GLY A 152 -12.63 -9.45 10.16
C GLY A 152 -12.22 -9.06 11.58
N GLN A 153 -11.00 -8.54 11.74
CA GLN A 153 -10.53 -8.04 13.04
C GLN A 153 -11.38 -6.87 13.54
N SER A 154 -11.73 -5.91 12.67
CA SER A 154 -12.59 -4.78 13.03
C SER A 154 -13.97 -5.23 13.48
N ALA A 155 -14.60 -6.20 12.80
CA ALA A 155 -15.87 -6.78 13.19
C ALA A 155 -15.78 -7.47 14.56
N ARG A 156 -14.71 -8.22 14.80
CA ARG A 156 -14.46 -8.89 16.08
C ARG A 156 -14.29 -7.88 17.22
N LEU A 157 -13.56 -6.79 16.99
CA LEU A 157 -13.43 -5.70 17.97
C LEU A 157 -14.76 -5.01 18.27
N ALA A 158 -15.68 -4.97 17.31
CA ALA A 158 -17.06 -4.49 17.51
C ALA A 158 -17.95 -5.48 18.27
N GLY A 159 -17.44 -6.65 18.68
CA GLY A 159 -18.19 -7.67 19.43
C GLY A 159 -18.99 -8.63 18.53
N ALA A 160 -18.79 -8.63 17.24
CA ALA A 160 -19.47 -9.53 16.33
C ALA A 160 -18.77 -10.91 16.26
N ARG A 161 -19.53 -11.94 15.93
CA ARG A 161 -19.00 -13.23 15.49
C ARG A 161 -18.54 -13.10 14.05
N VAL A 162 -17.30 -13.52 13.75
CA VAL A 162 -16.76 -13.44 12.39
C VAL A 162 -16.66 -14.84 11.79
N ILE A 163 -17.11 -14.97 10.54
CA ILE A 163 -16.94 -16.16 9.71
C ILE A 163 -16.15 -15.73 8.47
N GLY A 164 -14.94 -16.26 8.30
CA GLY A 164 -14.09 -15.96 7.15
C GLY A 164 -14.23 -17.01 6.05
N ILE A 165 -14.24 -16.58 4.80
CA ILE A 165 -14.17 -17.44 3.62
C ILE A 165 -12.80 -17.23 2.97
N ALA A 166 -12.04 -18.33 2.82
CA ALA A 166 -10.74 -18.33 2.14
C ALA A 166 -10.61 -19.54 1.22
N ARG A 167 -9.68 -19.50 0.26
CA ARG A 167 -9.47 -20.57 -0.70
C ARG A 167 -8.31 -21.48 -0.28
N GLY A 168 -8.59 -22.73 -0.06
CA GLY A 168 -7.61 -23.78 0.22
C GLY A 168 -7.17 -23.84 1.69
N PRO A 169 -6.64 -24.99 2.13
CA PRO A 169 -6.34 -25.25 3.54
C PRO A 169 -5.43 -24.19 4.16
N ALA A 170 -4.29 -23.90 3.55
CA ALA A 170 -3.31 -22.95 4.10
C ALA A 170 -3.86 -21.53 4.32
N LYS A 171 -4.85 -21.10 3.52
CA LYS A 171 -5.49 -19.79 3.74
C LYS A 171 -6.64 -19.87 4.74
N CYS A 172 -7.28 -21.04 4.86
CA CYS A 172 -8.30 -21.25 5.88
C CYS A 172 -7.68 -21.29 7.28
N ASP A 173 -6.46 -21.84 7.40
CA ASP A 173 -5.74 -21.89 8.67
C ASP A 173 -5.30 -20.50 9.18
N LEU A 174 -5.30 -19.47 8.30
CA LEU A 174 -4.99 -18.09 8.65
C LEU A 174 -6.21 -17.28 9.12
N VAL A 175 -7.42 -17.81 8.99
CA VAL A 175 -8.68 -17.13 9.26
C VAL A 175 -9.38 -17.67 10.48
#